data_b3aee8de761cbbfb373b55c497e265f5
#
_entry.id   b3aee8de761cbbfb373b55c497e265f5
#
_cell.length_a   1.000
_cell.length_b   1.000
_cell.length_c   1.000
_cell.angle_alpha   90.00
_cell.angle_beta   90.00
_cell.angle_gamma   90.00
#
_symmetry.space_group_name_H-M   'P 1'
#
loop_
_entity.id
_entity.type
_entity.pdbx_description
1 polymer ?
#
loop_
_entity_poly.entity_id
_entity_poly.type
_entity_poly.pdbx_seq_one_letter_code
_entity_poly.pdbx_strand_id
1 'polypeptide(L)'
;VLRQRLQRLATRIEETVGPFGYRVFTDSAPVLEKPLARNAGLGWIGKHTNLINRHEGSWFFLGEIYTDLALPADEPTVQDHCGSCTRCIEICPTQAIVAPYVLDARRCISYLTIELKGAIPLEFREAIGNRIYGCDDCQLVCPWNRYARLTPEPDFAPRHELTTARLLDLFAWDEPTFLARTEGSAMRRIGYLQWRRNLAVALGNAPRSTAVVDALRAAREKSPPLVQEHIDWAIARQCP
;
A
#
# COMPACT_ATOMS: atom_id res chain seq x y z
N VAL A 1 -2.22 -13.59 7.28
CA VAL A 1 -3.57 -13.56 7.89
C VAL A 1 -4.64 -13.98 6.87
N LEU A 2 -4.88 -13.18 5.79
CA LEU A 2 -5.97 -13.42 4.84
C LEU A 2 -5.92 -14.80 4.19
N ARG A 3 -4.78 -15.19 3.60
CA ARG A 3 -4.62 -16.49 2.95
C ARG A 3 -4.95 -17.66 3.88
N GLN A 4 -4.53 -17.59 5.13
CA GLN A 4 -4.84 -18.64 6.12
C GLN A 4 -6.34 -18.71 6.44
N ARG A 5 -7.02 -17.54 6.48
CA ARG A 5 -8.48 -17.49 6.69
C ARG A 5 -9.24 -18.05 5.51
N LEU A 6 -8.83 -17.72 4.29
CA LEU A 6 -9.40 -18.31 3.06
C LEU A 6 -9.19 -19.83 3.03
N GLN A 7 -8.01 -20.30 3.42
CA GLN A 7 -7.75 -21.75 3.52
C GLN A 7 -8.68 -22.44 4.53
N ARG A 8 -8.86 -21.84 5.73
CA ARG A 8 -9.79 -22.37 6.73
C ARG A 8 -11.24 -22.34 6.24
N LEU A 9 -11.62 -21.30 5.48
CA LEU A 9 -12.95 -21.21 4.89
C LEU A 9 -13.16 -22.33 3.86
N ALA A 10 -12.18 -22.56 2.97
CA ALA A 10 -12.25 -23.65 2.00
C ALA A 10 -12.38 -25.02 2.69
N THR A 11 -11.60 -25.29 3.75
CA THR A 11 -11.74 -26.53 4.54
C THR A 11 -13.16 -26.68 5.14
N ARG A 12 -13.72 -25.60 5.68
CA ARG A 12 -15.11 -25.66 6.20
C ARG A 12 -16.16 -25.88 5.11
N ILE A 13 -15.94 -25.36 3.92
CA ILE A 13 -16.80 -25.64 2.77
C ILE A 13 -16.71 -27.15 2.43
N GLU A 14 -15.48 -27.70 2.35
CA GLU A 14 -15.25 -29.12 2.09
C GLU A 14 -15.94 -30.04 3.12
N GLU A 15 -15.90 -29.67 4.40
CA GLU A 15 -16.64 -30.40 5.48
C GLU A 15 -18.15 -30.38 5.25
N THR A 16 -18.69 -29.37 4.55
CA THR A 16 -20.13 -29.22 4.32
C THR A 16 -20.62 -29.89 3.06
N VAL A 17 -19.85 -29.77 1.96
CA VAL A 17 -20.29 -30.20 0.61
C VAL A 17 -19.55 -31.44 0.11
N GLY A 18 -18.55 -31.93 0.83
CA GLY A 18 -17.64 -32.99 0.41
C GLY A 18 -16.40 -32.49 -0.34
N PRO A 19 -15.50 -33.38 -0.73
CA PRO A 19 -14.25 -33.03 -1.40
C PRO A 19 -14.47 -32.27 -2.71
N PHE A 20 -13.72 -31.19 -2.93
CA PHE A 20 -13.71 -30.39 -4.17
C PHE A 20 -12.32 -29.80 -4.45
N GLY A 21 -12.04 -29.46 -5.70
CA GLY A 21 -10.82 -28.79 -6.09
C GLY A 21 -10.89 -27.29 -5.77
N TYR A 22 -9.83 -26.74 -5.13
CA TYR A 22 -9.77 -25.29 -4.89
C TYR A 22 -8.36 -24.75 -4.81
N ARG A 23 -8.24 -23.43 -5.04
CA ARG A 23 -7.02 -22.64 -4.79
C ARG A 23 -7.40 -21.30 -4.19
N VAL A 24 -6.65 -20.88 -3.17
CA VAL A 24 -6.85 -19.58 -2.52
C VAL A 24 -5.80 -18.57 -2.96
N PHE A 25 -6.23 -17.36 -3.27
CA PHE A 25 -5.37 -16.25 -3.67
C PHE A 25 -5.69 -15.01 -2.84
N THR A 26 -4.70 -14.17 -2.69
CA THR A 26 -4.79 -12.83 -2.11
C THR A 26 -3.51 -12.07 -2.48
N ASP A 27 -3.62 -10.93 -3.15
CA ASP A 27 -2.55 -9.98 -3.52
C ASP A 27 -1.34 -10.57 -4.31
N SER A 28 -0.88 -11.77 -4.03
CA SER A 28 0.38 -12.32 -4.53
C SER A 28 0.29 -13.18 -5.81
N ALA A 29 -0.86 -13.19 -6.48
CA ALA A 29 -1.09 -13.95 -7.70
C ALA A 29 -1.49 -13.02 -8.88
N PRO A 30 -1.29 -13.44 -10.13
CA PRO A 30 -1.74 -12.67 -11.30
C PRO A 30 -3.26 -12.79 -11.50
N VAL A 31 -4.01 -12.36 -10.49
CA VAL A 31 -5.47 -12.35 -10.44
C VAL A 31 -5.99 -10.93 -10.54
N LEU A 32 -7.00 -10.71 -11.36
CA LEU A 32 -7.69 -9.42 -11.49
C LEU A 32 -8.74 -9.26 -10.36
N GLU A 33 -8.29 -9.20 -9.12
CA GLU A 33 -9.13 -9.20 -7.91
C GLU A 33 -10.26 -8.17 -7.95
N LYS A 34 -9.93 -6.90 -8.27
CA LYS A 34 -10.92 -5.81 -8.30
C LYS A 34 -12.00 -6.00 -9.38
N PRO A 35 -11.68 -6.36 -10.63
CA PRO A 35 -12.70 -6.72 -11.64
C PRO A 35 -13.55 -7.93 -11.23
N LEU A 36 -12.96 -8.97 -10.65
CA LEU A 36 -13.72 -10.14 -10.17
C LEU A 36 -14.67 -9.75 -9.05
N ALA A 37 -14.20 -9.01 -8.05
CA ALA A 37 -15.01 -8.53 -6.94
C ALA A 37 -16.18 -7.63 -7.42
N ARG A 38 -15.93 -6.77 -8.42
CA ARG A 38 -17.00 -5.98 -9.05
C ARG A 38 -18.03 -6.89 -9.72
N ASN A 39 -17.58 -7.88 -10.50
CA ASN A 39 -18.48 -8.81 -11.19
C ASN A 39 -19.27 -9.67 -10.22
N ALA A 40 -18.72 -9.99 -9.05
CA ALA A 40 -19.39 -10.66 -7.93
C ALA A 40 -20.31 -9.73 -7.11
N GLY A 41 -20.59 -8.50 -7.56
CA GLY A 41 -21.49 -7.58 -6.89
C GLY A 41 -20.98 -6.99 -5.57
N LEU A 42 -19.68 -7.16 -5.22
CA LEU A 42 -19.12 -6.68 -3.95
C LEU A 42 -18.97 -5.16 -3.88
N GLY A 43 -19.00 -4.48 -5.03
CA GLY A 43 -18.86 -3.03 -5.10
C GLY A 43 -18.56 -2.56 -6.51
N TRP A 44 -18.28 -1.26 -6.68
CA TRP A 44 -17.85 -0.67 -7.96
C TRP A 44 -16.40 -0.22 -7.90
N ILE A 45 -15.76 -0.12 -9.04
CA ILE A 45 -14.41 0.47 -9.14
C ILE A 45 -14.58 1.99 -9.17
N GLY A 46 -14.06 2.67 -8.14
CA GLY A 46 -14.13 4.12 -8.04
C GLY A 46 -13.14 4.83 -8.98
N LYS A 47 -13.26 6.18 -9.10
CA LYS A 47 -12.36 7.01 -9.91
C LYS A 47 -10.88 6.88 -9.54
N HIS A 48 -10.57 6.48 -8.30
CA HIS A 48 -9.21 6.17 -7.83
C HIS A 48 -8.77 4.72 -8.10
N THR A 49 -9.55 3.97 -8.88
CA THR A 49 -9.29 2.58 -9.30
C THR A 49 -9.32 1.51 -8.19
N ASN A 50 -9.71 1.87 -6.96
CA ASN A 50 -9.98 0.88 -5.93
C ASN A 50 -11.46 0.47 -5.92
N LEU A 51 -11.73 -0.74 -5.44
CA LEU A 51 -13.10 -1.20 -5.23
C LEU A 51 -13.71 -0.44 -4.05
N ILE A 52 -14.96 -0.01 -4.20
CA ILE A 52 -15.73 0.68 -3.17
C ILE A 52 -17.00 -0.14 -2.91
N ASN A 53 -17.22 -0.47 -1.65
CA ASN A 53 -18.48 -1.05 -1.18
C ASN A 53 -19.32 0.05 -0.52
N ARG A 54 -20.63 0.07 -0.80
CA ARG A 54 -21.53 1.13 -0.28
C ARG A 54 -21.68 1.12 1.26
N HIS A 55 -21.37 0.00 1.91
CA HIS A 55 -21.54 -0.19 3.37
C HIS A 55 -20.21 -0.16 4.14
N GLU A 56 -19.09 -0.46 3.47
CA GLU A 56 -17.78 -0.65 4.09
C GLU A 56 -16.71 0.32 3.56
N GLY A 57 -17.03 1.15 2.54
CA GLY A 57 -16.04 2.02 1.89
C GLY A 57 -15.07 1.24 1.01
N SER A 58 -13.78 1.60 1.06
CA SER A 58 -12.70 0.93 0.30
C SER A 58 -11.56 0.39 1.18
N TRP A 59 -11.71 0.45 2.50
CA TRP A 59 -10.72 -0.03 3.47
C TRP A 59 -10.93 -1.51 3.82
N PHE A 60 -10.78 -2.37 2.81
CA PHE A 60 -10.86 -3.82 2.98
C PHE A 60 -9.87 -4.52 2.05
N PHE A 61 -9.53 -5.73 2.39
CA PHE A 61 -8.70 -6.60 1.56
C PHE A 61 -9.58 -7.52 0.72
N LEU A 62 -9.11 -7.88 -0.46
CA LEU A 62 -9.72 -8.87 -1.33
C LEU A 62 -9.00 -10.21 -1.19
N GLY A 63 -9.73 -11.27 -1.48
CA GLY A 63 -9.19 -12.61 -1.59
C GLY A 63 -10.19 -13.53 -2.26
N GLU A 64 -9.70 -14.51 -2.99
CA GLU A 64 -10.49 -15.38 -3.83
C GLU A 64 -10.26 -16.86 -3.49
N ILE A 65 -11.31 -17.63 -3.62
CA ILE A 65 -11.29 -19.09 -3.67
C ILE A 65 -11.73 -19.50 -5.07
N TYR A 66 -10.79 -19.91 -5.90
CA TYR A 66 -11.12 -20.59 -7.16
C TYR A 66 -11.55 -22.01 -6.84
N THR A 67 -12.61 -22.50 -7.47
CA THR A 67 -13.19 -23.80 -7.19
C THR A 67 -13.74 -24.45 -8.46
N ASP A 68 -13.81 -25.78 -8.48
CA ASP A 68 -14.51 -26.56 -9.48
C ASP A 68 -15.98 -26.87 -9.11
N LEU A 69 -16.44 -26.34 -7.97
CA LEU A 69 -17.86 -26.42 -7.63
C LEU A 69 -18.71 -25.66 -8.65
N ALA A 70 -19.80 -26.29 -9.07
CA ALA A 70 -20.78 -25.67 -9.98
C ALA A 70 -21.63 -24.64 -9.22
N LEU A 71 -21.07 -23.46 -8.96
CA LEU A 71 -21.77 -22.35 -8.33
C LEU A 71 -22.51 -21.50 -9.37
N PRO A 72 -23.72 -21.02 -9.09
CA PRO A 72 -24.37 -20.03 -9.94
C PRO A 72 -23.57 -18.73 -9.95
N ALA A 73 -23.41 -18.14 -11.13
CA ALA A 73 -22.76 -16.85 -11.25
C ALA A 73 -23.66 -15.73 -10.72
N ASP A 74 -23.07 -14.78 -10.00
CA ASP A 74 -23.77 -13.57 -9.58
C ASP A 74 -24.01 -12.63 -10.78
N GLU A 75 -25.14 -11.91 -10.74
CA GLU A 75 -25.37 -10.83 -11.69
C GLU A 75 -24.64 -9.55 -11.23
N PRO A 76 -23.82 -8.95 -12.09
CA PRO A 76 -23.14 -7.71 -11.75
C PRO A 76 -24.14 -6.55 -11.68
N THR A 77 -24.60 -6.21 -10.50
CA THR A 77 -25.65 -5.20 -10.26
C THR A 77 -25.11 -3.85 -9.77
N VAL A 78 -23.81 -3.62 -9.79
CA VAL A 78 -23.23 -2.48 -9.10
C VAL A 78 -23.18 -1.25 -9.98
N GLN A 79 -24.01 -0.25 -9.67
CA GLN A 79 -23.90 1.08 -10.25
C GLN A 79 -22.72 1.84 -9.65
N ASP A 80 -22.08 2.69 -10.49
CA ASP A 80 -21.08 3.64 -10.02
C ASP A 80 -21.76 4.80 -9.27
N HIS A 81 -21.23 5.09 -8.09
CA HIS A 81 -21.72 6.16 -7.23
C HIS A 81 -20.69 7.28 -7.01
N CYS A 82 -19.66 7.37 -7.84
CA CYS A 82 -18.69 8.47 -7.77
C CYS A 82 -19.26 9.81 -8.25
N GLY A 83 -20.24 9.78 -9.17
CA GLY A 83 -20.94 10.98 -9.66
C GLY A 83 -19.95 12.07 -10.11
N SER A 84 -20.21 13.32 -9.73
CA SER A 84 -19.35 14.48 -10.04
C SER A 84 -18.12 14.64 -9.14
N CYS A 85 -17.96 13.80 -8.07
CA CYS A 85 -16.87 13.93 -7.10
C CYS A 85 -15.49 13.72 -7.76
N THR A 86 -14.53 14.62 -7.46
CA THR A 86 -13.15 14.60 -7.99
C THR A 86 -12.09 14.58 -6.89
N ARG A 87 -12.47 14.48 -5.62
CA ARG A 87 -11.57 14.61 -4.46
C ARG A 87 -10.33 13.75 -4.53
N CYS A 88 -10.45 12.47 -4.94
CA CYS A 88 -9.32 11.56 -5.05
C CYS A 88 -8.33 11.95 -6.16
N ILE A 89 -8.81 12.60 -7.21
CA ILE A 89 -7.98 13.08 -8.32
C ILE A 89 -7.19 14.33 -7.84
N GLU A 90 -7.88 15.26 -7.20
CA GLU A 90 -7.32 16.54 -6.76
C GLU A 90 -6.27 16.37 -5.64
N ILE A 91 -6.51 15.44 -4.70
CA ILE A 91 -5.59 15.23 -3.58
C ILE A 91 -4.31 14.49 -3.96
N CYS A 92 -4.27 13.80 -5.10
CA CYS A 92 -3.14 12.95 -5.46
C CYS A 92 -1.86 13.78 -5.66
N PRO A 93 -0.84 13.66 -4.78
CA PRO A 93 0.32 14.56 -4.80
C PRO A 93 1.14 14.46 -6.08
N THR A 94 1.14 13.31 -6.72
CA THR A 94 1.88 13.02 -7.95
C THR A 94 0.99 13.01 -9.20
N GLN A 95 -0.31 13.35 -9.04
CA GLN A 95 -1.29 13.33 -10.12
C GLN A 95 -1.31 11.98 -10.88
N ALA A 96 -1.21 10.89 -10.11
CA ALA A 96 -1.19 9.54 -10.67
C ALA A 96 -2.56 9.12 -11.25
N ILE A 97 -3.67 9.68 -10.74
CA ILE A 97 -5.01 9.48 -11.31
C ILE A 97 -5.16 10.48 -12.45
N VAL A 98 -4.77 10.07 -13.65
CA VAL A 98 -4.65 10.95 -14.84
C VAL A 98 -6.00 11.29 -15.47
N ALA A 99 -7.02 10.48 -15.21
CA ALA A 99 -8.42 10.73 -15.56
C ALA A 99 -9.30 9.89 -14.63
N PRO A 100 -10.63 10.17 -14.52
CA PRO A 100 -11.53 9.29 -13.81
C PRO A 100 -11.37 7.83 -14.25
N TYR A 101 -11.15 6.93 -13.28
CA TYR A 101 -10.95 5.47 -13.48
C TYR A 101 -9.64 5.10 -14.20
N VAL A 102 -8.72 6.04 -14.43
CA VAL A 102 -7.45 5.80 -15.11
C VAL A 102 -6.29 6.20 -14.20
N LEU A 103 -5.49 5.22 -13.82
CA LEU A 103 -4.30 5.40 -12.99
C LEU A 103 -3.03 5.12 -13.81
N ASP A 104 -2.09 6.08 -13.85
CA ASP A 104 -0.71 5.81 -14.23
C ASP A 104 0.06 5.32 -12.99
N ALA A 105 0.20 4.00 -12.86
CA ALA A 105 0.86 3.39 -11.71
C ALA A 105 2.31 3.89 -11.52
N ARG A 106 3.02 4.25 -12.59
CA ARG A 106 4.42 4.73 -12.53
C ARG A 106 4.55 6.04 -11.75
N ARG A 107 3.45 6.79 -11.61
CA ARG A 107 3.36 8.04 -10.85
C ARG A 107 2.84 7.80 -9.42
N CYS A 108 2.21 6.65 -9.15
CA CYS A 108 1.59 6.36 -7.86
C CYS A 108 2.63 6.18 -6.76
N ILE A 109 2.50 6.90 -5.65
CA ILE A 109 3.43 6.80 -4.51
C ILE A 109 3.48 5.37 -3.96
N SER A 110 2.36 4.64 -3.97
CA SER A 110 2.36 3.23 -3.56
C SER A 110 3.29 2.39 -4.45
N TYR A 111 3.23 2.57 -5.77
CA TYR A 111 4.14 1.90 -6.68
C TYR A 111 5.60 2.34 -6.45
N LEU A 112 5.84 3.66 -6.35
CA LEU A 112 7.19 4.21 -6.18
C LEU A 112 7.87 3.75 -4.89
N THR A 113 7.10 3.56 -3.80
CA THR A 113 7.64 3.17 -2.50
C THR A 113 7.64 1.66 -2.25
N ILE A 114 6.81 0.89 -2.96
CA ILE A 114 6.66 -0.56 -2.73
C ILE A 114 7.23 -1.39 -3.88
N GLU A 115 6.85 -1.08 -5.12
CA GLU A 115 7.15 -1.96 -6.26
C GLU A 115 8.44 -1.56 -7.01
N LEU A 116 8.70 -0.25 -7.13
CA LEU A 116 9.86 0.26 -7.84
C LEU A 116 11.17 -0.18 -7.16
N LYS A 117 12.02 -0.92 -7.88
CA LYS A 117 13.32 -1.39 -7.35
C LYS A 117 14.47 -0.40 -7.56
N GLY A 118 14.36 0.48 -8.56
CA GLY A 118 15.37 1.49 -8.90
C GLY A 118 15.23 2.79 -8.13
N ALA A 119 15.87 3.84 -8.65
CA ALA A 119 15.79 5.19 -8.12
C ALA A 119 14.38 5.76 -8.28
N ILE A 120 13.90 6.46 -7.26
CA ILE A 120 12.68 7.25 -7.36
C ILE A 120 12.98 8.46 -8.24
N PRO A 121 12.20 8.71 -9.32
CA PRO A 121 12.43 9.86 -10.19
C PRO A 121 12.41 11.18 -9.42
N LEU A 122 13.29 12.10 -9.79
CA LEU A 122 13.47 13.38 -9.09
C LEU A 122 12.19 14.19 -8.97
N GLU A 123 11.37 14.19 -10.03
CA GLU A 123 10.10 14.91 -10.09
C GLU A 123 9.07 14.47 -9.04
N PHE A 124 9.19 13.25 -8.51
CA PHE A 124 8.23 12.74 -7.52
C PHE A 124 8.73 12.82 -6.07
N ARG A 125 10.04 12.99 -5.86
CA ARG A 125 10.62 12.92 -4.49
C ARG A 125 10.01 13.93 -3.53
N GLU A 126 9.77 15.15 -4.00
CA GLU A 126 9.13 16.19 -3.17
C GLU A 126 7.68 15.86 -2.86
N ALA A 127 6.91 15.45 -3.87
CA ALA A 127 5.50 15.12 -3.75
C ALA A 127 5.24 13.88 -2.85
N ILE A 128 6.21 12.98 -2.69
CA ILE A 128 6.12 11.84 -1.77
C ILE A 128 5.99 12.30 -0.32
N GLY A 129 6.59 13.44 0.06
CA GLY A 129 6.56 13.92 1.43
C GLY A 129 7.22 12.94 2.40
N ASN A 130 6.54 12.62 3.50
CA ASN A 130 7.02 11.68 4.52
C ASN A 130 6.51 10.23 4.35
N ARG A 131 5.97 9.88 3.20
CA ARG A 131 5.43 8.54 2.93
C ARG A 131 6.56 7.57 2.62
N ILE A 132 6.79 6.62 3.54
CA ILE A 132 7.88 5.64 3.45
C ILE A 132 7.43 4.28 2.90
N TYR A 133 6.12 4.01 2.95
CA TYR A 133 5.52 2.76 2.48
C TYR A 133 4.06 2.99 2.12
N GLY A 134 3.74 2.99 0.83
CA GLY A 134 2.38 3.20 0.35
C GLY A 134 1.88 4.64 0.46
N CYS A 135 0.67 4.85 0.00
CA CYS A 135 -0.06 6.12 0.06
C CYS A 135 -1.55 5.85 -0.05
N ASP A 136 -2.31 6.38 0.88
CA ASP A 136 -3.76 6.20 0.95
C ASP A 136 -4.54 7.51 0.78
N ASP A 137 -3.91 8.61 0.33
CA ASP A 137 -4.54 9.92 0.23
C ASP A 137 -5.85 9.90 -0.55
N CYS A 138 -5.90 9.17 -1.66
CA CYS A 138 -7.11 9.03 -2.48
C CYS A 138 -8.25 8.30 -1.76
N GLN A 139 -7.92 7.39 -0.83
CA GLN A 139 -8.90 6.70 0.01
C GLN A 139 -9.32 7.57 1.21
N LEU A 140 -8.36 8.27 1.84
CA LEU A 140 -8.63 9.15 3.00
C LEU A 140 -9.67 10.22 2.69
N VAL A 141 -9.66 10.79 1.47
CA VAL A 141 -10.62 11.83 1.08
C VAL A 141 -11.92 11.27 0.47
N CYS A 142 -12.00 9.97 0.24
CA CYS A 142 -13.16 9.35 -0.36
C CYS A 142 -14.37 9.42 0.57
N PRO A 143 -15.50 10.05 0.17
CA PRO A 143 -16.67 10.19 1.04
C PRO A 143 -17.26 8.85 1.47
N TRP A 144 -17.06 7.79 0.68
CA TRP A 144 -17.58 6.47 0.98
C TRP A 144 -16.86 5.82 2.17
N ASN A 145 -15.62 6.23 2.48
CA ASN A 145 -14.87 5.70 3.62
C ASN A 145 -15.38 6.16 4.99
N ARG A 146 -16.35 7.08 5.03
CA ARG A 146 -17.11 7.37 6.28
C ARG A 146 -17.88 6.16 6.80
N TYR A 147 -18.13 5.17 5.97
CA TYR A 147 -18.81 3.93 6.33
C TYR A 147 -17.84 2.80 6.72
N ALA A 148 -16.54 3.01 6.55
CA ALA A 148 -15.52 2.03 6.92
C ALA A 148 -15.55 1.74 8.42
N ARG A 149 -15.39 0.48 8.77
CA ARG A 149 -15.39 0.01 10.16
C ARG A 149 -14.00 -0.49 10.53
N LEU A 150 -13.60 -0.21 11.77
CA LEU A 150 -12.39 -0.81 12.32
C LEU A 150 -12.61 -2.31 12.54
N THR A 151 -11.65 -3.09 12.09
CA THR A 151 -11.68 -4.53 12.35
C THR A 151 -11.26 -4.83 13.80
N PRO A 152 -11.94 -5.76 14.49
CA PRO A 152 -11.49 -6.25 15.79
C PRO A 152 -10.34 -7.26 15.70
N GLU A 153 -9.85 -7.56 14.49
CA GLU A 153 -8.81 -8.55 14.24
C GLU A 153 -7.46 -8.10 14.80
N PRO A 154 -6.91 -8.75 15.83
CA PRO A 154 -5.69 -8.30 16.51
C PRO A 154 -4.45 -8.34 15.60
N ASP A 155 -4.44 -9.17 14.55
CA ASP A 155 -3.32 -9.24 13.61
C ASP A 155 -3.11 -7.96 12.81
N PHE A 156 -4.09 -7.04 12.77
CA PHE A 156 -3.99 -5.71 12.16
C PHE A 156 -3.62 -4.61 13.17
N ALA A 157 -3.45 -4.94 14.44
CA ALA A 157 -3.02 -3.96 15.42
C ALA A 157 -1.61 -3.42 15.10
N PRO A 158 -1.35 -2.11 15.28
CA PRO A 158 -0.02 -1.54 15.11
C PRO A 158 1.00 -2.23 16.01
N ARG A 159 2.20 -2.48 15.49
CA ARG A 159 3.30 -3.13 16.20
C ARG A 159 4.52 -2.24 16.21
N HIS A 160 5.41 -2.45 17.19
CA HIS A 160 6.72 -1.81 17.28
C HIS A 160 6.67 -0.27 17.25
N GLU A 161 5.63 0.31 17.86
CA GLU A 161 5.45 1.77 18.00
C GLU A 161 5.45 2.53 16.66
N LEU A 162 5.14 1.85 15.54
CA LEU A 162 5.17 2.45 14.20
C LEU A 162 4.19 3.61 14.02
N THR A 163 3.16 3.71 14.85
CA THR A 163 2.20 4.84 14.83
C THR A 163 2.80 6.16 15.34
N THR A 164 3.87 6.10 16.13
CA THR A 164 4.52 7.26 16.77
C THR A 164 6.00 7.38 16.42
N ALA A 165 6.52 6.47 15.58
CA ALA A 165 7.93 6.44 15.22
C ALA A 165 8.36 7.70 14.47
N ARG A 166 9.50 8.27 14.88
CA ARG A 166 10.12 9.39 14.14
C ARG A 166 10.94 8.84 12.97
N LEU A 167 11.03 9.61 11.88
CA LEU A 167 11.81 9.21 10.70
C LEU A 167 13.27 8.89 11.02
N LEU A 168 13.90 9.64 11.94
CA LEU A 168 15.27 9.39 12.36
C LEU A 168 15.43 8.05 13.11
N ASP A 169 14.46 7.68 13.94
CA ASP A 169 14.47 6.41 14.66
C ASP A 169 14.35 5.23 13.69
N LEU A 170 13.48 5.37 12.67
CA LEU A 170 13.34 4.38 11.61
C LEU A 170 14.58 4.31 10.69
N PHE A 171 15.19 5.46 10.42
CA PHE A 171 16.41 5.54 9.62
C PHE A 171 17.63 4.94 10.35
N ALA A 172 17.64 4.92 11.67
CA ALA A 172 18.69 4.29 12.47
C ALA A 172 18.62 2.75 12.49
N TRP A 173 17.51 2.13 12.03
CA TRP A 173 17.45 0.68 11.96
C TRP A 173 18.51 0.13 11.01
N ASP A 174 19.24 -0.88 11.46
CA ASP A 174 20.05 -1.75 10.62
C ASP A 174 19.18 -2.84 9.96
N GLU A 175 19.76 -3.61 9.07
CA GLU A 175 19.04 -4.67 8.36
C GLU A 175 18.49 -5.75 9.30
N PRO A 176 19.22 -6.27 10.28
CA PRO A 176 18.67 -7.20 11.28
C PRO A 176 17.47 -6.65 12.03
N THR A 177 17.51 -5.39 12.46
CA THR A 177 16.41 -4.71 13.13
C THR A 177 15.20 -4.56 12.21
N PHE A 178 15.41 -4.13 10.95
CA PHE A 178 14.35 -4.06 9.95
C PHE A 178 13.67 -5.42 9.77
N LEU A 179 14.44 -6.47 9.57
CA LEU A 179 13.92 -7.83 9.38
C LEU A 179 13.12 -8.32 10.59
N ALA A 180 13.63 -8.10 11.81
CA ALA A 180 12.94 -8.50 13.04
C ALA A 180 11.63 -7.73 13.23
N ARG A 181 11.65 -6.40 13.05
CA ARG A 181 10.47 -5.54 13.30
C ARG A 181 9.42 -5.61 12.20
N THR A 182 9.77 -6.07 11.00
CA THR A 182 8.83 -6.24 9.89
C THR A 182 8.39 -7.70 9.68
N GLU A 183 8.76 -8.62 10.58
CA GLU A 183 8.33 -10.01 10.51
C GLU A 183 6.80 -10.11 10.50
N GLY A 184 6.25 -10.88 9.56
CA GLY A 184 4.81 -11.03 9.36
C GLY A 184 4.08 -9.75 8.88
N SER A 185 4.82 -8.69 8.53
CA SER A 185 4.27 -7.46 7.96
C SER A 185 4.48 -7.40 6.43
N ALA A 186 3.54 -6.78 5.72
CA ALA A 186 3.67 -6.50 4.29
C ALA A 186 4.88 -5.59 3.98
N MET A 187 5.32 -4.75 4.92
CA MET A 187 6.49 -3.88 4.76
C MET A 187 7.79 -4.66 4.50
N ARG A 188 7.90 -5.89 5.00
CA ARG A 188 9.10 -6.72 4.79
C ARG A 188 9.40 -6.99 3.31
N ARG A 189 8.38 -6.99 2.45
CA ARG A 189 8.53 -7.33 1.01
C ARG A 189 9.35 -6.30 0.23
N ILE A 190 9.44 -5.05 0.69
CA ILE A 190 10.26 -4.05 0.00
C ILE A 190 11.76 -4.29 0.19
N GLY A 191 12.16 -4.97 1.27
CA GLY A 191 13.54 -5.18 1.64
C GLY A 191 14.21 -3.93 2.22
N TYR A 192 15.36 -4.16 2.88
CA TYR A 192 16.08 -3.10 3.58
C TYR A 192 16.60 -1.99 2.66
N LEU A 193 17.03 -2.32 1.44
CA LEU A 193 17.53 -1.34 0.47
C LEU A 193 16.48 -0.29 0.12
N GLN A 194 15.25 -0.72 -0.23
CA GLN A 194 14.16 0.21 -0.56
C GLN A 194 13.66 0.95 0.68
N TRP A 195 13.63 0.30 1.84
CA TRP A 195 13.34 0.94 3.12
C TRP A 195 14.26 2.14 3.36
N ARG A 196 15.57 1.96 3.24
CA ARG A 196 16.56 3.03 3.37
C ARG A 196 16.39 4.13 2.33
N ARG A 197 16.15 3.75 1.07
CA ARG A 197 15.89 4.69 -0.02
C ARG A 197 14.67 5.57 0.27
N ASN A 198 13.56 4.98 0.68
CA ASN A 198 12.32 5.70 0.96
C ASN A 198 12.47 6.65 2.17
N LEU A 199 13.16 6.19 3.21
CA LEU A 199 13.45 7.02 4.38
C LEU A 199 14.36 8.20 4.04
N ALA A 200 15.34 8.04 3.14
CA ALA A 200 16.16 9.15 2.69
C ALA A 200 15.30 10.24 2.01
N VAL A 201 14.33 9.85 1.16
CA VAL A 201 13.38 10.81 0.55
C VAL A 201 12.53 11.49 1.61
N ALA A 202 11.98 10.72 2.55
CA ALA A 202 11.14 11.28 3.62
C ALA A 202 11.92 12.28 4.51
N LEU A 203 13.18 11.98 4.84
CA LEU A 203 14.06 12.89 5.59
C LEU A 203 14.41 14.14 4.80
N GLY A 204 14.59 14.06 3.48
CA GLY A 204 14.79 15.23 2.63
C GLY A 204 13.57 16.16 2.61
N ASN A 205 12.37 15.61 2.80
CA ASN A 205 11.12 16.37 2.89
C ASN A 205 10.75 16.81 4.32
N ALA A 206 11.48 16.35 5.33
CA ALA A 206 11.24 16.75 6.71
C ALA A 206 11.58 18.24 6.94
N PRO A 207 11.05 18.87 7.99
CA PRO A 207 11.52 20.20 8.41
C PRO A 207 13.04 20.21 8.57
N ARG A 208 13.68 21.32 8.18
CA ARG A 208 15.15 21.47 8.25
C ARG A 208 15.66 21.22 9.65
N SER A 209 16.70 20.37 9.74
CA SER A 209 17.27 19.97 11.02
C SER A 209 18.72 19.51 10.85
N THR A 210 19.62 20.04 11.68
CA THR A 210 21.01 19.58 11.75
C THR A 210 21.09 18.09 12.05
N ALA A 211 20.26 17.58 12.96
CA ALA A 211 20.20 16.16 13.28
C ALA A 211 19.86 15.29 12.06
N VAL A 212 18.99 15.76 11.14
CA VAL A 212 18.69 15.06 9.89
C VAL A 212 19.91 15.05 8.98
N VAL A 213 20.56 16.20 8.81
CA VAL A 213 21.77 16.32 7.96
C VAL A 213 22.89 15.43 8.47
N ASP A 214 23.14 15.44 9.77
CA ASP A 214 24.19 14.64 10.41
C ASP A 214 23.93 13.13 10.25
N ALA A 215 22.69 12.69 10.47
CA ALA A 215 22.29 11.30 10.27
C ALA A 215 22.45 10.85 8.81
N LEU A 216 22.06 11.69 7.85
CA LEU A 216 22.21 11.41 6.42
C LEU A 216 23.70 11.32 6.03
N ARG A 217 24.54 12.28 6.47
CA ARG A 217 25.98 12.27 6.20
C ARG A 217 26.68 11.04 6.79
N ALA A 218 26.39 10.70 8.04
CA ALA A 218 26.96 9.53 8.71
C ALA A 218 26.59 8.20 8.02
N ALA A 219 25.42 8.14 7.37
CA ALA A 219 24.94 6.95 6.68
C ALA A 219 25.47 6.84 5.23
N ARG A 220 25.83 7.95 4.59
CA ARG A 220 26.11 8.03 3.16
C ARG A 220 27.20 7.04 2.71
N GLU A 221 28.37 7.07 3.32
CA GLU A 221 29.51 6.25 2.88
C GLU A 221 29.28 4.75 3.06
N LYS A 222 28.43 4.37 4.02
CA LYS A 222 28.09 2.98 4.33
C LYS A 222 26.91 2.45 3.52
N SER A 223 26.28 3.31 2.72
CA SER A 223 25.08 2.96 1.96
C SER A 223 25.41 2.50 0.53
N PRO A 224 24.63 1.59 -0.05
CA PRO A 224 24.75 1.24 -1.48
C PRO A 224 24.45 2.45 -2.40
N PRO A 225 24.95 2.44 -3.65
CA PRO A 225 24.84 3.58 -4.58
C PRO A 225 23.41 4.12 -4.74
N LEU A 226 22.41 3.24 -4.81
CA LEU A 226 21.00 3.63 -4.90
C LEU A 226 20.58 4.49 -3.70
N VAL A 227 20.98 4.10 -2.49
CA VAL A 227 20.62 4.85 -1.27
C VAL A 227 21.44 6.12 -1.17
N GLN A 228 22.73 6.09 -1.56
CA GLN A 228 23.59 7.28 -1.60
C GLN A 228 22.98 8.41 -2.46
N GLU A 229 22.51 8.09 -3.67
CA GLU A 229 21.85 9.05 -4.55
C GLU A 229 20.68 9.78 -3.87
N HIS A 230 19.86 9.03 -3.11
CA HIS A 230 18.71 9.60 -2.41
C HIS A 230 19.11 10.37 -1.16
N ILE A 231 20.18 9.96 -0.48
CA ILE A 231 20.80 10.70 0.62
C ILE A 231 21.37 12.03 0.12
N ASP A 232 22.08 12.03 -1.01
CA ASP A 232 22.65 13.26 -1.59
C ASP A 232 21.56 14.26 -1.95
N TRP A 233 20.46 13.78 -2.55
CA TRP A 233 19.29 14.62 -2.81
C TRP A 233 18.69 15.17 -1.50
N ALA A 234 18.57 14.33 -0.46
CA ALA A 234 18.00 14.74 0.81
C ALA A 234 18.88 15.80 1.51
N ILE A 235 20.20 15.63 1.50
CA ILE A 235 21.15 16.62 2.05
C ILE A 235 21.02 17.96 1.31
N ALA A 236 20.97 17.94 -0.04
CA ALA A 236 20.80 19.15 -0.83
C ALA A 236 19.49 19.89 -0.51
N ARG A 237 18.42 19.18 -0.19
CA ARG A 237 17.13 19.78 0.24
C ARG A 237 17.19 20.38 1.64
N GLN A 238 17.95 19.76 2.55
CA GLN A 238 18.10 20.21 3.94
C GLN A 238 19.08 21.38 4.07
N CYS A 239 20.05 21.48 3.15
CA CYS A 239 21.09 22.52 3.11
C CYS A 239 21.05 23.23 1.74
N PRO A 240 20.15 24.17 1.47
CA PRO A 240 20.09 24.93 0.22
C PRO A 240 21.22 25.95 0.10
#